data_f7ddc3afb8d1f62971373e74dd245d7b
#
_entry.id   f7ddc3afb8d1f62971373e74dd245d7b
#
_cell.length_a   1.000
_cell.length_b   1.000
_cell.length_c   1.000
_cell.angle_alpha   90.00
_cell.angle_beta   90.00
_cell.angle_gamma   90.00
#
_symmetry.space_group_name_H-M   'P 1'
#
loop_
_entity.id
_entity.type
_entity.pdbx_description
1 polymer ?
#
loop_
_entity_poly.entity_id
_entity_poly.type
_entity_poly.pdbx_seq_one_letter_code
_entity_poly.pdbx_strand_id
1 'polypeptide(L)'
;MIQTVLYPGREDYAALLQRPHKDAADLASIVAGVLDDVRREGDTAVLRYEEKFDKVCLASLAVSEDEIQEAEHLISDELKHSIRLAHANIHRFHQAQRMQPVSVETAPGVHCWQKSVAIERVGLYIPGGTAPLFSTVLMLATPAKIAGCADIVLCSPPSPQGKLHPAILYAARVAGVNRIYKCGGVQAIGAMAYGTETVPKVSKIFGPGNQFVTCAKQQVSMTDVAIDMPAGPSEVAIVADRTCHPRYVAADMLSQAEHGMDSQSILFTDSEQVAHDVLRELEVQLESLPRKEMAMASLRHSRIVVLRDMEEAFGICNEYAPEHLILAMDSALEWTDRVVNAGSVFLGHYSCESAGDYASGTNHTLPTSGYAKAYSGVNLDSFCRKITFQHLTPQGIQSIGRAVEVMAEAESLDAHRNAMTLRMQDLQED
;
A
#
# COMPACT_ATOMS: atom_id res chain seq x y z
N MET A 1 1.55 -14.73 25.74
CA MET A 1 2.31 -15.73 24.97
C MET A 1 1.53 -16.04 23.69
N ILE A 2 2.21 -16.32 22.61
CA ILE A 2 1.63 -16.76 21.34
C ILE A 2 0.95 -18.14 21.52
N GLN A 3 -0.16 -18.39 20.85
CA GLN A 3 -0.88 -19.66 20.89
C GLN A 3 -0.32 -20.62 19.82
N THR A 4 0.00 -21.85 20.21
CA THR A 4 0.34 -22.94 19.30
C THR A 4 -0.88 -23.84 19.12
N VAL A 5 -1.22 -24.15 17.87
CA VAL A 5 -2.34 -25.03 17.51
C VAL A 5 -1.80 -26.18 16.67
N LEU A 6 -2.15 -27.43 17.06
CA LEU A 6 -1.65 -28.63 16.40
C LEU A 6 -2.78 -29.26 15.60
N TYR A 7 -2.53 -29.48 14.31
CA TYR A 7 -3.37 -30.23 13.38
C TYR A 7 -4.86 -29.83 13.42
N PRO A 8 -5.18 -28.52 13.28
CA PRO A 8 -6.57 -28.06 13.33
C PRO A 8 -7.41 -28.69 12.21
N GLY A 9 -8.71 -28.88 12.47
CA GLY A 9 -9.66 -29.21 11.43
C GLY A 9 -9.94 -28.02 10.53
N ARG A 10 -10.43 -28.26 9.31
CA ARG A 10 -10.75 -27.17 8.37
C ARG A 10 -11.83 -26.21 8.92
N GLU A 11 -12.71 -26.71 9.77
CA GLU A 11 -13.73 -25.96 10.49
C GLU A 11 -13.15 -24.90 11.44
N ASP A 12 -11.91 -25.05 11.89
CA ASP A 12 -11.24 -24.13 12.81
C ASP A 12 -10.54 -22.99 12.08
N TYR A 13 -10.31 -23.11 10.77
CA TYR A 13 -9.49 -22.16 9.99
C TYR A 13 -10.01 -20.72 10.07
N ALA A 14 -11.32 -20.52 9.97
CA ALA A 14 -11.92 -19.19 10.05
C ALA A 14 -11.60 -18.49 11.39
N ALA A 15 -11.60 -19.24 12.50
CA ALA A 15 -11.25 -18.71 13.81
C ALA A 15 -9.74 -18.47 13.96
N LEU A 16 -8.91 -19.37 13.42
CA LEU A 16 -7.45 -19.24 13.47
C LEU A 16 -6.93 -18.05 12.65
N LEU A 17 -7.57 -17.75 11.53
CA LEU A 17 -7.20 -16.67 10.61
C LEU A 17 -7.85 -15.34 10.97
N GLN A 18 -8.62 -15.29 12.06
CA GLN A 18 -9.28 -14.06 12.49
C GLN A 18 -8.26 -13.00 12.86
N ARG A 19 -8.44 -11.82 12.29
CA ARG A 19 -7.63 -10.62 12.54
C ARG A 19 -8.16 -9.81 13.70
N PRO A 20 -7.32 -9.07 14.42
CA PRO A 20 -7.79 -8.14 15.44
C PRO A 20 -8.71 -7.08 14.84
N HIS A 21 -9.91 -6.92 15.37
CA HIS A 21 -10.85 -5.86 14.99
C HIS A 21 -11.16 -4.97 16.18
N LYS A 22 -11.26 -3.67 15.94
CA LYS A 22 -11.81 -2.69 16.89
C LYS A 22 -13.17 -2.22 16.40
N ASP A 23 -14.10 -1.96 17.32
CA ASP A 23 -15.45 -1.49 17.00
C ASP A 23 -15.42 -0.20 16.17
N ALA A 24 -16.03 -0.26 14.97
CA ALA A 24 -15.90 0.77 13.94
C ALA A 24 -16.96 1.89 13.99
N ALA A 25 -18.06 1.72 14.73
CA ALA A 25 -19.20 2.66 14.63
C ALA A 25 -18.90 4.06 15.16
N ASP A 26 -18.29 4.17 16.36
CA ASP A 26 -17.92 5.45 16.95
C ASP A 26 -16.80 6.14 16.17
N LEU A 27 -15.87 5.33 15.60
CA LEU A 27 -14.76 5.80 14.80
C LEU A 27 -15.24 6.56 13.56
N ALA A 28 -16.21 6.01 12.83
CA ALA A 28 -16.71 6.61 11.59
C ALA A 28 -17.33 7.99 11.82
N SER A 29 -18.06 8.16 12.93
CA SER A 29 -18.67 9.46 13.29
C SER A 29 -17.64 10.51 13.66
N ILE A 30 -16.62 10.14 14.46
CA ILE A 30 -15.52 11.04 14.82
C ILE A 30 -14.78 11.51 13.58
N VAL A 31 -14.45 10.59 12.69
CA VAL A 31 -13.74 10.87 11.44
C VAL A 31 -14.55 11.78 10.54
N ALA A 32 -15.85 11.51 10.37
CA ALA A 32 -16.73 12.35 9.57
C ALA A 32 -16.77 13.79 10.08
N GLY A 33 -16.85 14.00 11.41
CA GLY A 33 -16.83 15.33 11.99
C GLY A 33 -15.55 16.11 11.69
N VAL A 34 -14.39 15.46 11.76
CA VAL A 34 -13.10 16.11 11.40
C VAL A 34 -13.04 16.45 9.92
N LEU A 35 -13.47 15.53 9.05
CA LEU A 35 -13.50 15.74 7.61
C LEU A 35 -14.43 16.89 7.22
N ASP A 36 -15.61 16.98 7.83
CA ASP A 36 -16.58 18.07 7.59
C ASP A 36 -16.03 19.43 8.03
N ASP A 37 -15.35 19.49 9.17
CA ASP A 37 -14.71 20.71 9.64
C ASP A 37 -13.61 21.17 8.65
N VAL A 38 -12.73 20.25 8.20
CA VAL A 38 -11.69 20.60 7.21
C VAL A 38 -12.31 21.08 5.89
N ARG A 39 -13.40 20.45 5.44
CA ARG A 39 -14.12 20.89 4.23
C ARG A 39 -14.67 22.30 4.34
N ARG A 40 -15.17 22.71 5.52
CA ARG A 40 -15.78 24.03 5.74
C ARG A 40 -14.78 25.13 6.05
N GLU A 41 -13.74 24.81 6.81
CA GLU A 41 -12.89 25.81 7.46
C GLU A 41 -11.44 25.78 6.96
N GLY A 42 -11.09 24.85 6.04
CA GLY A 42 -9.77 24.79 5.42
C GLY A 42 -8.62 24.70 6.42
N ASP A 43 -7.60 25.52 6.22
CA ASP A 43 -6.39 25.56 7.07
C ASP A 43 -6.71 25.83 8.55
N THR A 44 -7.76 26.59 8.83
CA THR A 44 -8.16 26.89 10.21
C THR A 44 -8.53 25.63 10.98
N ALA A 45 -9.28 24.72 10.36
CA ALA A 45 -9.61 23.43 10.96
C ALA A 45 -8.36 22.55 11.10
N VAL A 46 -7.52 22.49 10.08
CA VAL A 46 -6.28 21.69 10.12
C VAL A 46 -5.39 22.13 11.27
N LEU A 47 -5.11 23.43 11.41
CA LEU A 47 -4.28 23.99 12.49
C LEU A 47 -4.88 23.71 13.87
N ARG A 48 -6.21 23.84 14.03
CA ARG A 48 -6.92 23.52 15.26
C ARG A 48 -6.76 22.05 15.64
N TYR A 49 -6.79 21.14 14.68
CA TYR A 49 -6.60 19.71 14.92
C TYR A 49 -5.15 19.32 15.19
N GLU A 50 -4.16 20.01 14.59
CA GLU A 50 -2.74 19.84 14.93
C GLU A 50 -2.50 20.24 16.41
N GLU A 51 -3.09 21.35 16.87
CA GLU A 51 -3.00 21.73 18.29
C GLU A 51 -3.69 20.71 19.19
N LYS A 52 -4.88 20.22 18.79
CA LYS A 52 -5.65 19.27 19.59
C LYS A 52 -5.01 17.89 19.70
N PHE A 53 -4.53 17.32 18.59
CA PHE A 53 -4.06 15.94 18.52
C PHE A 53 -2.55 15.83 18.64
N ASP A 54 -1.80 16.64 17.92
CA ASP A 54 -0.34 16.61 17.90
C ASP A 54 0.31 17.57 18.90
N LYS A 55 -0.52 18.39 19.63
CA LYS A 55 -0.10 19.32 20.67
C LYS A 55 0.88 20.38 20.17
N VAL A 56 0.72 20.84 18.95
CA VAL A 56 1.60 21.79 18.31
C VAL A 56 0.81 22.98 17.72
N CYS A 57 1.25 24.20 18.04
CA CYS A 57 0.76 25.42 17.40
C CYS A 57 1.68 25.79 16.25
N LEU A 58 1.17 25.68 15.02
CA LEU A 58 1.92 25.97 13.80
C LEU A 58 1.56 27.37 13.27
N ALA A 59 2.57 28.12 12.87
CA ALA A 59 2.37 29.37 12.13
C ALA A 59 2.10 29.13 10.63
N SER A 60 2.54 27.98 10.09
CA SER A 60 2.36 27.56 8.71
C SER A 60 2.35 26.05 8.60
N LEU A 61 1.46 25.51 7.78
CA LEU A 61 1.46 24.09 7.42
C LEU A 61 2.59 23.73 6.47
N ALA A 62 3.00 24.66 5.59
CA ALA A 62 4.04 24.38 4.61
C ALA A 62 5.42 24.27 5.27
N VAL A 63 6.20 23.29 4.82
CA VAL A 63 7.64 23.18 5.14
C VAL A 63 8.40 24.17 4.29
N SER A 64 9.31 24.93 4.88
CA SER A 64 10.15 25.90 4.17
C SER A 64 11.39 25.22 3.57
N GLU A 65 12.00 25.87 2.58
CA GLU A 65 13.27 25.40 2.01
C GLU A 65 14.40 25.37 3.05
N ASP A 66 14.39 26.33 3.97
CA ASP A 66 15.37 26.39 5.07
C ASP A 66 15.24 25.15 6.00
N GLU A 67 14.01 24.70 6.31
CA GLU A 67 13.79 23.48 7.10
C GLU A 67 14.34 22.24 6.37
N ILE A 68 14.20 22.18 5.03
CA ILE A 68 14.73 21.07 4.23
C ILE A 68 16.27 21.10 4.21
N GLN A 69 16.87 22.27 4.08
CA GLN A 69 18.33 22.43 4.09
C GLN A 69 18.92 22.11 5.48
N GLU A 70 18.28 22.60 6.55
CA GLU A 70 18.67 22.29 7.93
C GLU A 70 18.65 20.77 8.19
N ALA A 71 17.61 20.08 7.71
CA ALA A 71 17.43 18.64 7.87
C ALA A 71 18.62 17.84 7.30
N GLU A 72 19.20 18.28 6.20
CA GLU A 72 20.36 17.62 5.59
C GLU A 72 21.60 17.64 6.52
N HIS A 73 21.74 18.67 7.33
CA HIS A 73 22.85 18.78 8.30
C HIS A 73 22.61 18.01 9.59
N LEU A 74 21.35 17.66 9.90
CA LEU A 74 20.96 16.99 11.14
C LEU A 74 21.03 15.47 11.08
N ILE A 75 21.21 14.87 9.90
CA ILE A 75 21.33 13.42 9.74
C ILE A 75 22.76 13.00 9.42
N SER A 76 23.15 11.81 9.88
CA SER A 76 24.49 11.27 9.66
C SER A 76 24.75 10.95 8.18
N ASP A 77 26.02 10.98 7.78
CA ASP A 77 26.39 10.62 6.41
C ASP A 77 26.12 9.14 6.10
N GLU A 78 26.19 8.27 7.11
CA GLU A 78 25.81 6.87 7.00
C GLU A 78 24.32 6.71 6.67
N LEU A 79 23.43 7.44 7.38
CA LEU A 79 21.99 7.41 7.08
C LEU A 79 21.70 8.00 5.69
N LYS A 80 22.36 9.08 5.29
CA LYS A 80 22.24 9.62 3.93
C LYS A 80 22.64 8.60 2.87
N HIS A 81 23.74 7.88 3.10
CA HIS A 81 24.20 6.82 2.20
C HIS A 81 23.15 5.71 2.09
N SER A 82 22.62 5.24 3.22
CA SER A 82 21.60 4.18 3.29
C SER A 82 20.30 4.59 2.58
N ILE A 83 19.84 5.82 2.80
CA ILE A 83 18.65 6.36 2.10
C ILE A 83 18.88 6.40 0.57
N ARG A 84 20.06 6.84 0.12
CA ARG A 84 20.37 6.85 -1.32
C ARG A 84 20.48 5.46 -1.92
N LEU A 85 21.04 4.49 -1.20
CA LEU A 85 21.10 3.10 -1.62
C LEU A 85 19.68 2.52 -1.79
N ALA A 86 18.84 2.68 -0.77
CA ALA A 86 17.45 2.25 -0.81
C ALA A 86 16.68 2.89 -1.99
N HIS A 87 16.78 4.21 -2.12
CA HIS A 87 16.18 4.95 -3.24
C HIS A 87 16.62 4.41 -4.61
N ALA A 88 17.92 4.15 -4.79
CA ALA A 88 18.45 3.62 -6.06
C ALA A 88 17.87 2.25 -6.40
N ASN A 89 17.72 1.35 -5.41
CA ASN A 89 17.14 0.03 -5.61
C ASN A 89 15.63 0.10 -5.90
N ILE A 90 14.89 0.90 -5.13
CA ILE A 90 13.46 1.14 -5.34
C ILE A 90 13.23 1.77 -6.74
N HIS A 91 14.05 2.75 -7.11
CA HIS A 91 13.97 3.37 -8.43
C HIS A 91 14.20 2.35 -9.55
N ARG A 92 15.24 1.52 -9.44
CA ARG A 92 15.57 0.49 -10.46
C ARG A 92 14.43 -0.50 -10.65
N PHE A 93 13.85 -0.99 -9.55
CA PHE A 93 12.75 -1.96 -9.62
C PHE A 93 11.49 -1.35 -10.21
N HIS A 94 11.08 -0.15 -9.77
CA HIS A 94 9.87 0.51 -10.26
C HIS A 94 10.03 1.04 -11.69
N GLN A 95 11.23 1.48 -12.08
CA GLN A 95 11.51 1.89 -13.47
C GLN A 95 11.32 0.72 -14.46
N ALA A 96 11.65 -0.50 -14.05
CA ALA A 96 11.46 -1.71 -14.87
C ALA A 96 9.98 -2.09 -15.05
N GLN A 97 9.07 -1.56 -14.23
CA GLN A 97 7.62 -1.78 -14.34
C GLN A 97 6.94 -0.91 -15.42
N ARG A 98 7.67 -0.08 -16.15
CA ARG A 98 7.07 0.73 -17.22
C ARG A 98 6.37 -0.14 -18.24
N MET A 99 5.07 0.10 -18.44
CA MET A 99 4.24 -0.63 -19.37
C MET A 99 4.71 -0.44 -20.80
N GLN A 100 4.84 -1.54 -21.53
CA GLN A 100 4.99 -1.49 -22.98
C GLN A 100 3.69 -1.02 -23.63
N PRO A 101 3.75 -0.18 -24.68
CA PRO A 101 2.55 0.24 -25.40
C PRO A 101 1.79 -0.95 -25.98
N VAL A 102 0.48 -0.95 -25.81
CA VAL A 102 -0.42 -1.93 -26.45
C VAL A 102 -1.06 -1.26 -27.65
N SER A 103 -0.94 -1.84 -28.84
CA SER A 103 -1.58 -1.39 -30.07
C SER A 103 -1.94 -2.61 -30.92
N VAL A 104 -3.21 -2.73 -31.30
CA VAL A 104 -3.77 -3.89 -31.99
C VAL A 104 -4.76 -3.43 -33.05
N GLU A 105 -4.68 -3.98 -34.25
CA GLU A 105 -5.77 -3.96 -35.21
C GLU A 105 -6.72 -5.12 -34.90
N THR A 106 -7.91 -4.81 -34.35
CA THR A 106 -8.88 -5.80 -33.87
C THR A 106 -9.76 -6.36 -34.98
N ALA A 107 -9.97 -5.57 -36.02
CA ALA A 107 -10.59 -5.96 -37.28
C ALA A 107 -9.97 -5.09 -38.39
N PRO A 108 -10.05 -5.48 -39.68
CA PRO A 108 -9.51 -4.67 -40.76
C PRO A 108 -9.98 -3.22 -40.70
N GLY A 109 -9.04 -2.27 -40.54
CA GLY A 109 -9.33 -0.85 -40.41
C GLY A 109 -9.81 -0.39 -39.01
N VAL A 110 -9.76 -1.24 -37.98
CA VAL A 110 -10.08 -0.90 -36.57
C VAL A 110 -8.84 -1.00 -35.72
N HIS A 111 -8.25 0.14 -35.39
CA HIS A 111 -7.05 0.24 -34.56
C HIS A 111 -7.39 0.65 -33.13
N CYS A 112 -7.00 -0.17 -32.17
CA CYS A 112 -7.17 0.09 -30.74
C CYS A 112 -5.80 0.14 -30.05
N TRP A 113 -5.57 1.17 -29.23
CA TRP A 113 -4.32 1.24 -28.43
C TRP A 113 -4.58 1.80 -27.03
N GLN A 114 -3.61 1.59 -26.16
CA GLN A 114 -3.66 2.05 -24.78
C GLN A 114 -2.45 2.92 -24.45
N LYS A 115 -2.68 4.06 -23.81
CA LYS A 115 -1.66 4.98 -23.32
C LYS A 115 -1.68 5.00 -21.80
N SER A 116 -0.50 4.85 -21.18
CA SER A 116 -0.30 5.09 -19.75
C SER A 116 -0.04 6.59 -19.54
N VAL A 117 -0.81 7.22 -18.65
CA VAL A 117 -0.71 8.66 -18.33
C VAL A 117 -0.61 8.81 -16.84
N ALA A 118 0.38 9.54 -16.35
CA ALA A 118 0.53 9.85 -14.93
C ALA A 118 -0.70 10.54 -14.35
N ILE A 119 -1.00 10.25 -13.08
CA ILE A 119 -1.89 11.08 -12.28
C ILE A 119 -1.17 12.40 -12.03
N GLU A 120 -1.81 13.52 -12.35
CA GLU A 120 -1.16 14.83 -12.33
C GLU A 120 -0.70 15.21 -10.92
N ARG A 121 -1.62 15.09 -9.92
CA ARG A 121 -1.34 15.44 -8.53
C ARG A 121 -1.72 14.29 -7.60
N VAL A 122 -0.75 13.84 -6.78
CA VAL A 122 -0.91 12.75 -5.82
C VAL A 122 -0.58 13.21 -4.41
N GLY A 123 -1.33 12.70 -3.43
CA GLY A 123 -1.10 12.93 -2.02
C GLY A 123 -0.41 11.71 -1.39
N LEU A 124 0.63 11.95 -0.64
CA LEU A 124 1.37 10.95 0.12
C LEU A 124 1.20 11.23 1.61
N TYR A 125 0.54 10.33 2.31
CA TYR A 125 0.44 10.39 3.76
C TYR A 125 1.56 9.57 4.39
N ILE A 126 2.39 10.21 5.18
CA ILE A 126 3.49 9.57 5.91
C ILE A 126 3.14 9.58 7.39
N PRO A 127 2.90 8.42 8.00
CA PRO A 127 2.58 8.39 9.42
C PRO A 127 3.73 8.88 10.28
N GLY A 128 3.38 9.53 11.36
CA GLY A 128 4.27 9.92 12.44
C GLY A 128 3.95 9.12 13.69
N GLY A 129 4.44 9.58 14.83
CA GLY A 129 4.20 8.97 16.14
C GLY A 129 5.45 8.28 16.69
N THR A 130 5.41 6.97 16.93
CA THR A 130 6.51 6.26 17.60
C THR A 130 7.76 6.06 16.74
N ALA A 131 7.66 6.19 15.41
CA ALA A 131 8.79 6.05 14.49
C ALA A 131 8.64 6.98 13.28
N PRO A 132 9.72 7.64 12.83
CA PRO A 132 9.71 8.44 11.60
C PRO A 132 9.84 7.51 10.38
N LEU A 133 8.72 7.19 9.72
CA LEU A 133 8.70 6.24 8.61
C LEU A 133 9.19 6.88 7.30
N PHE A 134 10.46 7.31 7.26
CA PHE A 134 11.08 7.90 6.08
C PHE A 134 11.23 6.90 4.91
N SER A 135 11.25 5.60 5.17
CA SER A 135 11.20 4.56 4.13
C SER A 135 9.92 4.66 3.30
N THR A 136 8.77 4.91 3.93
CA THR A 136 7.49 5.10 3.24
C THR A 136 7.53 6.29 2.27
N VAL A 137 8.31 7.33 2.58
CA VAL A 137 8.53 8.44 1.61
C VAL A 137 9.17 7.91 0.34
N LEU A 138 10.22 7.09 0.45
CA LEU A 138 10.90 6.51 -0.72
C LEU A 138 9.97 5.58 -1.50
N MET A 139 9.22 4.74 -0.80
CA MET A 139 8.30 3.75 -1.39
C MET A 139 7.16 4.38 -2.18
N LEU A 140 6.70 5.57 -1.79
CA LEU A 140 5.59 6.25 -2.45
C LEU A 140 6.06 7.31 -3.44
N ALA A 141 7.03 8.16 -3.05
CA ALA A 141 7.45 9.27 -3.89
C ALA A 141 8.29 8.82 -5.10
N THR A 142 9.11 7.77 -4.96
CA THR A 142 9.94 7.29 -6.07
C THR A 142 9.10 6.80 -7.25
N PRO A 143 8.14 5.87 -7.09
CA PRO A 143 7.29 5.48 -8.22
C PRO A 143 6.39 6.61 -8.72
N ALA A 144 5.91 7.53 -7.86
CA ALA A 144 5.19 8.72 -8.31
C ALA A 144 6.03 9.58 -9.25
N LYS A 145 7.30 9.79 -8.92
CA LYS A 145 8.24 10.54 -9.74
C LYS A 145 8.57 9.84 -11.05
N ILE A 146 8.78 8.53 -11.03
CA ILE A 146 9.02 7.69 -12.23
C ILE A 146 7.81 7.72 -13.16
N ALA A 147 6.58 7.67 -12.61
CA ALA A 147 5.34 7.77 -13.38
C ALA A 147 5.21 9.10 -14.10
N GLY A 148 5.80 10.17 -13.56
CA GLY A 148 5.72 11.53 -14.11
C GLY A 148 4.62 12.37 -13.47
N CYS A 149 4.21 12.08 -12.21
CA CYS A 149 3.31 12.95 -11.47
C CYS A 149 3.93 14.36 -11.33
N ALA A 150 3.18 15.38 -11.74
CA ALA A 150 3.66 16.75 -11.76
C ALA A 150 3.77 17.34 -10.34
N ASP A 151 2.75 17.10 -9.52
CA ASP A 151 2.70 17.52 -8.13
C ASP A 151 2.66 16.28 -7.19
N ILE A 152 3.63 16.19 -6.30
CA ILE A 152 3.71 15.19 -5.23
C ILE A 152 3.57 15.93 -3.90
N VAL A 153 2.39 15.80 -3.29
CA VAL A 153 2.00 16.46 -2.04
C VAL A 153 2.24 15.49 -0.89
N LEU A 154 3.16 15.80 0.01
CA LEU A 154 3.46 14.98 1.18
C LEU A 154 2.92 15.64 2.43
N CYS A 155 2.14 14.91 3.22
CA CYS A 155 1.66 15.29 4.54
C CYS A 155 2.22 14.32 5.59
N SER A 156 2.79 14.88 6.67
CA SER A 156 3.28 14.11 7.81
C SER A 156 3.08 14.90 9.11
N PRO A 157 2.70 14.26 10.22
CA PRO A 157 2.51 14.95 11.48
C PRO A 157 3.83 15.55 11.98
N PRO A 158 3.81 16.79 12.46
CA PRO A 158 4.98 17.43 13.05
C PRO A 158 5.27 16.90 14.45
N SER A 159 6.50 17.07 14.90
CA SER A 159 6.87 16.91 16.29
C SER A 159 6.28 18.04 17.15
N PRO A 160 6.28 17.93 18.50
CA PRO A 160 5.86 19.02 19.40
C PRO A 160 6.62 20.34 19.21
N GLN A 161 7.78 20.30 18.54
CA GLN A 161 8.58 21.49 18.17
C GLN A 161 8.13 22.11 16.83
N GLY A 162 7.09 21.59 16.21
CA GLY A 162 6.55 22.10 14.94
C GLY A 162 7.40 21.77 13.72
N LYS A 163 8.29 20.78 13.80
CA LYS A 163 9.17 20.36 12.70
C LYS A 163 8.92 18.91 12.33
N LEU A 164 9.08 18.57 11.04
CA LEU A 164 9.16 17.18 10.61
C LEU A 164 10.51 16.57 10.96
N HIS A 165 10.54 15.24 11.10
CA HIS A 165 11.78 14.54 11.35
C HIS A 165 12.78 14.74 10.18
N PRO A 166 14.05 15.05 10.43
CA PRO A 166 15.03 15.37 9.39
C PRO A 166 15.17 14.29 8.31
N ALA A 167 15.09 13.00 8.69
CA ALA A 167 15.17 11.90 7.74
C ALA A 167 13.97 11.86 6.76
N ILE A 168 12.78 12.30 7.18
CA ILE A 168 11.60 12.43 6.29
C ILE A 168 11.87 13.51 5.24
N LEU A 169 12.36 14.68 5.65
CA LEU A 169 12.67 15.78 4.74
C LEU A 169 13.79 15.42 3.75
N TYR A 170 14.83 14.76 4.24
CA TYR A 170 15.92 14.29 3.36
C TYR A 170 15.44 13.23 2.37
N ALA A 171 14.67 12.23 2.81
CA ALA A 171 14.10 11.22 1.92
C ALA A 171 13.17 11.86 0.86
N ALA A 172 12.34 12.82 1.27
CA ALA A 172 11.47 13.57 0.37
C ALA A 172 12.27 14.33 -0.70
N ARG A 173 13.36 15.00 -0.31
CA ARG A 173 14.27 15.67 -1.25
C ARG A 173 14.94 14.69 -2.22
N VAL A 174 15.45 13.56 -1.72
CA VAL A 174 16.08 12.51 -2.56
C VAL A 174 15.09 11.93 -3.56
N ALA A 175 13.83 11.69 -3.15
CA ALA A 175 12.78 11.16 -4.03
C ALA A 175 12.12 12.21 -4.91
N GLY A 176 12.48 13.52 -4.79
CA GLY A 176 11.99 14.59 -5.63
C GLY A 176 10.57 15.05 -5.32
N VAL A 177 10.14 14.98 -4.06
CA VAL A 177 8.88 15.58 -3.58
C VAL A 177 8.99 17.10 -3.66
N ASN A 178 7.94 17.75 -4.18
CA ASN A 178 7.96 19.19 -4.41
C ASN A 178 7.05 19.99 -3.47
N ARG A 179 6.18 19.33 -2.70
CA ARG A 179 5.29 19.99 -1.73
C ARG A 179 5.22 19.18 -0.44
N ILE A 180 5.62 19.76 0.68
CA ILE A 180 5.69 19.08 1.97
C ILE A 180 4.92 19.91 3.01
N TYR A 181 4.05 19.24 3.77
CA TYR A 181 3.17 19.89 4.76
C TYR A 181 3.26 19.19 6.12
N LYS A 182 3.23 20.01 7.16
CA LYS A 182 3.25 19.63 8.57
C LYS A 182 1.82 19.40 9.05
N CYS A 183 1.21 18.30 8.64
CA CYS A 183 -0.11 17.90 9.11
C CYS A 183 -0.26 16.39 9.11
N GLY A 184 -0.90 15.85 10.14
CA GLY A 184 -1.09 14.44 10.38
C GLY A 184 -2.56 14.02 10.41
N GLY A 185 -2.83 12.77 10.75
CA GLY A 185 -4.17 12.27 11.07
C GLY A 185 -5.24 12.44 9.99
N VAL A 186 -6.48 12.48 10.45
CA VAL A 186 -7.68 12.64 9.61
C VAL A 186 -7.69 13.98 8.89
N GLN A 187 -7.22 15.05 9.56
CA GLN A 187 -7.19 16.39 8.99
C GLN A 187 -6.25 16.51 7.79
N ALA A 188 -5.15 15.75 7.76
CA ALA A 188 -4.27 15.68 6.59
C ALA A 188 -4.95 15.00 5.39
N ILE A 189 -5.70 13.92 5.65
CA ILE A 189 -6.49 13.24 4.60
C ILE A 189 -7.56 14.20 4.05
N GLY A 190 -8.29 14.91 4.94
CA GLY A 190 -9.26 15.92 4.54
C GLY A 190 -8.64 17.06 3.73
N ALA A 191 -7.48 17.59 4.18
CA ALA A 191 -6.77 18.66 3.46
C ALA A 191 -6.37 18.23 2.03
N MET A 192 -5.84 17.03 1.86
CA MET A 192 -5.50 16.50 0.54
C MET A 192 -6.74 16.18 -0.31
N ALA A 193 -7.82 15.70 0.29
CA ALA A 193 -9.04 15.33 -0.43
C ALA A 193 -9.84 16.54 -0.94
N TYR A 194 -9.95 17.58 -0.14
CA TYR A 194 -10.79 18.75 -0.47
C TYR A 194 -9.98 19.92 -1.03
N GLY A 195 -8.72 20.01 -0.65
CA GLY A 195 -7.91 21.21 -0.80
C GLY A 195 -8.21 22.22 0.32
N THR A 196 -7.19 22.96 0.71
CA THR A 196 -7.28 24.09 1.64
C THR A 196 -6.55 25.28 1.04
N GLU A 197 -6.42 26.39 1.78
CA GLU A 197 -5.67 27.56 1.33
C GLU A 197 -4.19 27.22 1.08
N THR A 198 -3.61 26.32 1.88
CA THR A 198 -2.20 25.93 1.80
C THR A 198 -2.02 24.60 1.10
N VAL A 199 -2.81 23.58 1.44
CA VAL A 199 -2.66 22.21 0.90
C VAL A 199 -3.50 22.05 -0.36
N PRO A 200 -2.90 21.79 -1.53
CA PRO A 200 -3.67 21.65 -2.76
C PRO A 200 -4.45 20.33 -2.79
N LYS A 201 -5.67 20.36 -3.35
CA LYS A 201 -6.45 19.14 -3.62
C LYS A 201 -5.67 18.20 -4.53
N VAL A 202 -5.71 16.89 -4.19
CA VAL A 202 -5.08 15.84 -4.99
C VAL A 202 -6.10 14.95 -5.69
N SER A 203 -5.64 14.17 -6.68
CA SER A 203 -6.51 13.23 -7.41
C SER A 203 -6.50 11.82 -6.81
N LYS A 204 -5.44 11.47 -6.07
CA LYS A 204 -5.33 10.16 -5.39
C LYS A 204 -4.45 10.30 -4.17
N ILE A 205 -4.85 9.65 -3.06
CA ILE A 205 -4.12 9.62 -1.79
C ILE A 205 -3.50 8.24 -1.59
N PHE A 206 -2.23 8.22 -1.21
CA PHE A 206 -1.44 7.04 -0.90
C PHE A 206 -0.89 7.11 0.52
N GLY A 207 -0.62 5.96 1.09
CA GLY A 207 0.12 5.83 2.34
C GLY A 207 -0.62 5.06 3.42
N PRO A 208 0.13 4.32 4.25
CA PRO A 208 -0.40 3.60 5.40
C PRO A 208 -0.82 4.58 6.50
N GLY A 209 -1.63 4.13 7.43
CA GLY A 209 -2.04 4.93 8.56
C GLY A 209 -2.75 4.09 9.63
N ASN A 210 -2.96 4.68 10.79
CA ASN A 210 -3.75 4.06 11.84
C ASN A 210 -5.23 3.94 11.41
N GLN A 211 -6.05 3.32 12.26
CA GLN A 211 -7.49 3.10 12.00
C GLN A 211 -8.26 4.39 11.64
N PHE A 212 -7.90 5.57 12.22
CA PHE A 212 -8.55 6.84 11.93
C PHE A 212 -8.21 7.32 10.51
N VAL A 213 -6.94 7.23 10.13
CA VAL A 213 -6.46 7.58 8.78
C VAL A 213 -7.06 6.64 7.74
N THR A 214 -7.11 5.34 8.02
CA THR A 214 -7.74 4.34 7.15
C THR A 214 -9.22 4.64 6.96
N CYS A 215 -9.95 4.90 8.03
CA CYS A 215 -11.37 5.28 7.98
C CYS A 215 -11.58 6.57 7.19
N ALA A 216 -10.72 7.58 7.39
CA ALA A 216 -10.78 8.83 6.63
C ALA A 216 -10.56 8.60 5.13
N LYS A 217 -9.55 7.82 4.74
CA LYS A 217 -9.30 7.44 3.35
C LYS A 217 -10.52 6.74 2.74
N GLN A 218 -11.13 5.80 3.44
CA GLN A 218 -12.34 5.11 2.97
C GLN A 218 -13.50 6.07 2.78
N GLN A 219 -13.76 6.99 3.73
CA GLN A 219 -14.85 7.96 3.61
C GLN A 219 -14.66 8.90 2.42
N VAL A 220 -13.49 9.51 2.26
CA VAL A 220 -13.24 10.41 1.13
C VAL A 220 -13.20 9.68 -0.21
N SER A 221 -12.93 8.37 -0.22
CA SER A 221 -12.91 7.59 -1.45
C SER A 221 -14.29 7.30 -2.05
N MET A 222 -15.35 7.48 -1.28
CA MET A 222 -16.71 7.27 -1.78
C MET A 222 -17.15 8.35 -2.79
N THR A 223 -16.67 9.59 -2.64
CA THR A 223 -17.17 10.71 -3.45
C THR A 223 -16.12 11.74 -3.88
N ASP A 224 -14.98 11.84 -3.21
CA ASP A 224 -14.13 13.03 -3.32
C ASP A 224 -12.77 12.79 -4.01
N VAL A 225 -12.08 11.68 -3.66
CA VAL A 225 -10.71 11.42 -4.11
C VAL A 225 -10.41 9.92 -4.14
N ALA A 226 -9.67 9.44 -5.12
CA ALA A 226 -9.25 8.04 -5.14
C ALA A 226 -8.22 7.74 -4.02
N ILE A 227 -8.13 6.49 -3.59
CA ILE A 227 -7.10 6.01 -2.65
C ILE A 227 -6.30 4.86 -3.25
N ASP A 228 -5.16 4.53 -2.65
CA ASP A 228 -4.33 3.38 -3.04
C ASP A 228 -5.08 2.05 -2.84
N MET A 229 -5.35 1.70 -1.58
CA MET A 229 -6.07 0.49 -1.19
C MET A 229 -6.64 0.65 0.23
N PRO A 230 -7.65 -0.14 0.61
CA PRO A 230 -7.99 -0.35 2.01
C PRO A 230 -6.82 -1.05 2.71
N ALA A 231 -6.44 -0.58 3.89
CA ALA A 231 -5.40 -1.18 4.69
C ALA A 231 -5.84 -1.24 6.15
N GLY A 232 -5.43 -2.27 6.86
CA GLY A 232 -5.59 -2.47 8.29
C GLY A 232 -4.23 -2.53 8.99
N PRO A 233 -4.15 -3.13 10.19
CA PRO A 233 -2.90 -3.40 10.85
C PRO A 233 -1.97 -4.27 10.00
N SER A 234 -0.66 -4.07 10.16
CA SER A 234 0.35 -4.86 9.45
C SER A 234 0.36 -6.33 9.89
N GLU A 235 0.66 -7.22 8.97
CA GLU A 235 0.61 -8.66 9.20
C GLU A 235 1.68 -9.41 8.40
N VAL A 236 2.24 -10.48 8.99
CA VAL A 236 3.14 -11.42 8.31
C VAL A 236 2.65 -12.85 8.49
N ALA A 237 2.72 -13.62 7.41
CA ALA A 237 2.65 -15.07 7.46
C ALA A 237 4.02 -15.65 7.10
N ILE A 238 4.42 -16.68 7.82
CA ILE A 238 5.64 -17.43 7.54
C ILE A 238 5.24 -18.88 7.29
N VAL A 239 5.65 -19.42 6.16
CA VAL A 239 5.54 -20.85 5.87
C VAL A 239 6.94 -21.45 6.01
N ALA A 240 7.12 -22.37 6.97
CA ALA A 240 8.42 -22.91 7.31
C ALA A 240 8.38 -24.43 7.44
N ASP A 241 9.31 -25.12 6.79
CA ASP A 241 9.54 -26.55 6.97
C ASP A 241 10.71 -26.82 7.94
N ARG A 242 11.08 -28.08 8.10
CA ARG A 242 12.19 -28.50 9.00
C ARG A 242 13.58 -27.99 8.61
N THR A 243 13.74 -27.42 7.40
CA THR A 243 15.01 -26.84 6.96
C THR A 243 15.19 -25.39 7.40
N CYS A 244 14.14 -24.76 7.96
CA CYS A 244 14.18 -23.37 8.40
C CYS A 244 15.20 -23.15 9.53
N HIS A 245 15.58 -21.88 9.71
CA HIS A 245 16.35 -21.43 10.88
C HIS A 245 15.38 -20.84 11.91
N PRO A 246 15.02 -21.55 13.00
CA PRO A 246 14.05 -21.08 13.99
C PRO A 246 14.37 -19.68 14.55
N ARG A 247 15.65 -19.36 14.69
CA ARG A 247 16.12 -18.05 15.14
C ARG A 247 15.75 -16.93 14.17
N TYR A 248 15.78 -17.17 12.86
CA TYR A 248 15.41 -16.19 11.84
C TYR A 248 13.90 -16.03 11.78
N VAL A 249 13.16 -17.13 11.80
CA VAL A 249 11.69 -17.13 11.84
C VAL A 249 11.18 -16.34 13.06
N ALA A 250 11.76 -16.54 14.22
CA ALA A 250 11.42 -15.77 15.43
C ALA A 250 11.71 -14.28 15.27
N ALA A 251 12.86 -13.92 14.66
CA ALA A 251 13.22 -12.52 14.39
C ALA A 251 12.22 -11.85 13.43
N ASP A 252 11.80 -12.54 12.39
CA ASP A 252 10.81 -12.03 11.42
C ASP A 252 9.42 -11.87 12.07
N MET A 253 9.00 -12.78 12.93
CA MET A 253 7.76 -12.63 13.70
C MET A 253 7.81 -11.44 14.65
N LEU A 254 8.97 -11.14 15.24
CA LEU A 254 9.17 -10.01 16.15
C LEU A 254 9.27 -8.69 15.38
N SER A 255 9.90 -8.65 14.19
CA SER A 255 9.94 -7.45 13.36
C SER A 255 8.52 -6.97 13.01
N GLN A 256 7.62 -7.89 12.68
CA GLN A 256 6.21 -7.55 12.47
C GLN A 256 5.51 -7.14 13.77
N ALA A 257 5.79 -7.80 14.88
CA ALA A 257 5.13 -7.55 16.17
C ALA A 257 5.45 -6.15 16.74
N GLU A 258 6.56 -5.53 16.37
CA GLU A 258 6.93 -4.19 16.84
C GLU A 258 6.28 -3.03 16.05
N HIS A 259 5.55 -3.30 14.96
CA HIS A 259 4.81 -2.28 14.21
C HIS A 259 3.62 -1.71 15.00
N GLY A 260 2.90 -2.57 15.76
CA GLY A 260 1.74 -2.12 16.53
C GLY A 260 1.15 -3.24 17.41
N MET A 261 0.41 -2.85 18.44
CA MET A 261 -0.24 -3.81 19.35
C MET A 261 -1.30 -4.68 18.66
N ASP A 262 -1.83 -4.23 17.54
CA ASP A 262 -2.83 -4.89 16.70
C ASP A 262 -2.22 -5.56 15.45
N SER A 263 -0.88 -5.58 15.31
CA SER A 263 -0.19 -6.40 14.31
C SER A 263 -0.35 -7.88 14.57
N GLN A 264 -0.24 -8.70 13.52
CA GLN A 264 -0.38 -10.15 13.61
C GLN A 264 0.75 -10.87 12.87
N SER A 265 1.31 -11.90 13.51
CA SER A 265 2.30 -12.80 12.90
C SER A 265 1.79 -14.24 12.99
N ILE A 266 1.71 -14.96 11.86
CA ILE A 266 1.28 -16.36 11.84
C ILE A 266 2.38 -17.22 11.23
N LEU A 267 2.83 -18.24 11.98
CA LEU A 267 3.70 -19.28 11.47
C LEU A 267 2.86 -20.51 11.09
N PHE A 268 2.98 -20.97 9.86
CA PHE A 268 2.47 -22.24 9.35
C PHE A 268 3.64 -23.20 9.14
N THR A 269 3.60 -24.40 9.72
CA THR A 269 4.67 -25.39 9.60
C THR A 269 4.11 -26.79 9.60
N ASP A 270 4.80 -27.75 8.99
CA ASP A 270 4.51 -29.19 9.07
C ASP A 270 5.30 -29.91 10.16
N SER A 271 5.98 -29.16 11.06
CA SER A 271 6.89 -29.71 12.06
C SER A 271 6.63 -29.18 13.46
N GLU A 272 6.22 -30.04 14.38
CA GLU A 272 6.12 -29.69 15.81
C GLU A 272 7.46 -29.23 16.40
N GLN A 273 8.57 -29.80 15.91
CA GLN A 273 9.90 -29.41 16.36
C GLN A 273 10.22 -27.95 15.99
N VAL A 274 9.89 -27.55 14.75
CA VAL A 274 10.03 -26.15 14.31
C VAL A 274 9.19 -25.22 15.18
N ALA A 275 7.93 -25.58 15.43
CA ALA A 275 7.04 -24.79 16.28
C ALA A 275 7.61 -24.59 17.69
N HIS A 276 8.15 -25.66 18.29
CA HIS A 276 8.78 -25.61 19.61
C HIS A 276 10.05 -24.76 19.62
N ASP A 277 10.92 -24.92 18.61
CA ASP A 277 12.19 -24.20 18.56
C ASP A 277 11.98 -22.72 18.27
N VAL A 278 11.02 -22.34 17.40
CA VAL A 278 10.64 -20.96 17.17
C VAL A 278 10.05 -20.32 18.43
N LEU A 279 9.20 -21.03 19.17
CA LEU A 279 8.63 -20.52 20.42
C LEU A 279 9.74 -20.20 21.44
N ARG A 280 10.72 -21.07 21.59
CA ARG A 280 11.88 -20.85 22.46
C ARG A 280 12.70 -19.63 22.01
N GLU A 281 12.96 -19.49 20.72
CA GLU A 281 13.70 -18.35 20.18
C GLU A 281 12.93 -17.04 20.35
N LEU A 282 11.59 -17.04 20.20
CA LEU A 282 10.75 -15.86 20.49
C LEU A 282 10.91 -15.40 21.94
N GLU A 283 10.89 -16.31 22.90
CA GLU A 283 11.07 -16.00 24.32
C GLU A 283 12.46 -15.35 24.58
N VAL A 284 13.52 -15.93 24.00
CA VAL A 284 14.88 -15.41 24.17
C VAL A 284 15.04 -14.02 23.55
N GLN A 285 14.58 -13.83 22.30
CA GLN A 285 14.78 -12.57 21.58
C GLN A 285 13.90 -11.44 22.13
N LEU A 286 12.69 -11.76 22.61
CA LEU A 286 11.76 -10.80 23.20
C LEU A 286 12.35 -10.12 24.44
N GLU A 287 13.20 -10.81 25.21
CA GLU A 287 13.84 -10.24 26.42
C GLU A 287 14.76 -9.06 26.11
N SER A 288 15.38 -9.02 24.93
CA SER A 288 16.29 -7.95 24.50
C SER A 288 15.61 -6.85 23.67
N LEU A 289 14.32 -7.00 23.33
CA LEU A 289 13.65 -6.09 22.43
C LEU A 289 13.24 -4.79 23.16
N PRO A 290 13.67 -3.59 22.69
CA PRO A 290 13.30 -2.31 23.34
C PRO A 290 11.78 -2.08 23.39
N ARG A 291 11.03 -2.55 22.38
CA ARG A 291 9.57 -2.46 22.27
C ARG A 291 8.85 -3.71 22.77
N LYS A 292 9.39 -4.41 23.76
CA LYS A 292 8.92 -5.68 24.30
C LYS A 292 7.42 -5.69 24.61
N GLU A 293 6.89 -4.67 25.28
CA GLU A 293 5.47 -4.62 25.65
C GLU A 293 4.54 -4.55 24.43
N MET A 294 4.93 -3.81 23.41
CA MET A 294 4.20 -3.72 22.15
C MET A 294 4.21 -5.07 21.42
N ALA A 295 5.39 -5.68 21.29
CA ALA A 295 5.53 -7.00 20.66
C ALA A 295 4.73 -8.07 21.43
N MET A 296 4.76 -8.06 22.77
CA MET A 296 3.93 -8.96 23.59
C MET A 296 2.44 -8.78 23.35
N ALA A 297 1.96 -7.55 23.16
CA ALA A 297 0.55 -7.30 22.87
C ALA A 297 0.16 -7.87 21.50
N SER A 298 0.99 -7.63 20.47
CA SER A 298 0.83 -8.18 19.12
C SER A 298 0.83 -9.71 19.10
N LEU A 299 1.78 -10.34 19.82
CA LEU A 299 1.90 -11.81 19.89
C LEU A 299 0.68 -12.50 20.50
N ARG A 300 -0.18 -11.79 21.25
CA ARG A 300 -1.46 -12.37 21.73
C ARG A 300 -2.46 -12.62 20.59
N HIS A 301 -2.35 -11.88 19.50
CA HIS A 301 -3.16 -12.06 18.30
C HIS A 301 -2.50 -13.01 17.29
N SER A 302 -1.23 -13.34 17.51
CA SER A 302 -0.41 -14.18 16.65
C SER A 302 -0.61 -15.67 16.94
N ARG A 303 -0.21 -16.54 16.00
CA ARG A 303 -0.39 -18.00 16.08
C ARG A 303 0.82 -18.73 15.52
N ILE A 304 1.09 -19.92 16.08
CA ILE A 304 1.89 -20.96 15.45
C ILE A 304 0.96 -22.12 15.14
N VAL A 305 0.82 -22.49 13.87
CA VAL A 305 -0.09 -23.52 13.41
C VAL A 305 0.72 -24.66 12.80
N VAL A 306 0.64 -25.83 13.41
CA VAL A 306 1.26 -27.06 12.90
C VAL A 306 0.24 -27.82 12.08
N LEU A 307 0.58 -28.12 10.84
CA LEU A 307 -0.28 -28.73 9.83
C LEU A 307 0.29 -30.11 9.43
N ARG A 308 -0.46 -30.89 8.66
CA ARG A 308 -0.07 -32.26 8.31
C ARG A 308 1.04 -32.31 7.29
N ASP A 309 1.03 -31.33 6.37
CA ASP A 309 2.02 -31.21 5.29
C ASP A 309 2.08 -29.76 4.76
N MET A 310 3.03 -29.51 3.87
CA MET A 310 3.25 -28.19 3.29
C MET A 310 2.13 -27.79 2.32
N GLU A 311 1.44 -28.71 1.65
CA GLU A 311 0.30 -28.36 0.78
C GLU A 311 -0.86 -27.78 1.61
N GLU A 312 -1.12 -28.33 2.78
CA GLU A 312 -2.10 -27.79 3.71
C GLU A 312 -1.66 -26.41 4.25
N ALA A 313 -0.35 -26.24 4.52
CA ALA A 313 0.22 -24.96 4.97
C ALA A 313 0.05 -23.84 3.90
N PHE A 314 0.31 -24.14 2.64
CA PHE A 314 0.07 -23.19 1.56
C PHE A 314 -1.42 -22.93 1.34
N GLY A 315 -2.26 -23.95 1.49
CA GLY A 315 -3.72 -23.81 1.39
C GLY A 315 -4.27 -22.80 2.39
N ILE A 316 -3.97 -22.95 3.66
CA ILE A 316 -4.42 -22.04 4.73
C ILE A 316 -3.77 -20.66 4.62
N CYS A 317 -2.51 -20.58 4.22
CA CYS A 317 -1.80 -19.32 3.99
C CYS A 317 -2.46 -18.51 2.86
N ASN A 318 -2.80 -19.12 1.74
CA ASN A 318 -3.53 -18.47 0.65
C ASN A 318 -4.95 -18.03 1.08
N GLU A 319 -5.60 -18.76 1.98
CA GLU A 319 -6.88 -18.35 2.55
C GLU A 319 -6.73 -17.13 3.45
N TYR A 320 -5.66 -17.06 4.23
CA TYR A 320 -5.28 -15.89 5.02
C TYR A 320 -4.96 -14.69 4.13
N ALA A 321 -4.26 -14.89 3.00
CA ALA A 321 -3.84 -13.84 2.06
C ALA A 321 -3.07 -12.70 2.76
N PRO A 322 -1.86 -12.99 3.25
CA PRO A 322 -1.08 -12.06 4.08
C PRO A 322 -0.58 -10.84 3.31
N GLU A 323 -0.29 -9.77 4.04
CA GLU A 323 0.48 -8.63 3.55
C GLU A 323 1.90 -9.07 3.14
N HIS A 324 2.64 -9.64 4.10
CA HIS A 324 3.98 -10.20 3.89
C HIS A 324 3.92 -11.73 4.03
N LEU A 325 4.54 -12.43 3.10
CA LEU A 325 4.69 -13.89 3.14
C LEU A 325 6.16 -14.26 3.08
N ILE A 326 6.66 -14.98 4.09
CA ILE A 326 8.02 -15.51 4.10
C ILE A 326 7.97 -17.02 3.89
N LEU A 327 8.69 -17.54 2.90
CA LEU A 327 8.91 -18.97 2.70
C LEU A 327 10.27 -19.34 3.29
N ALA A 328 10.28 -19.72 4.57
CA ALA A 328 11.49 -20.05 5.34
C ALA A 328 11.88 -21.53 5.14
N MET A 329 12.39 -21.87 3.96
CA MET A 329 12.77 -23.24 3.59
C MET A 329 13.83 -23.25 2.49
N ASP A 330 14.61 -24.35 2.39
CA ASP A 330 15.63 -24.53 1.36
C ASP A 330 15.02 -24.53 -0.06
N SER A 331 13.85 -25.15 -0.22
CA SER A 331 13.17 -25.30 -1.52
C SER A 331 12.21 -24.16 -1.86
N ALA A 332 12.33 -22.99 -1.23
CA ALA A 332 11.39 -21.87 -1.36
C ALA A 332 11.04 -21.48 -2.82
N LEU A 333 12.03 -21.56 -3.73
CA LEU A 333 11.84 -21.26 -5.15
C LEU A 333 10.91 -22.25 -5.86
N GLU A 334 10.86 -23.50 -5.42
CA GLU A 334 10.03 -24.55 -6.01
C GLU A 334 8.54 -24.37 -5.62
N TRP A 335 8.27 -23.64 -4.56
CA TRP A 335 6.92 -23.40 -4.03
C TRP A 335 6.27 -22.09 -4.51
N THR A 336 6.97 -21.30 -5.33
CA THR A 336 6.46 -20.01 -5.80
C THR A 336 5.12 -20.12 -6.52
N ASP A 337 4.90 -21.15 -7.32
CA ASP A 337 3.65 -21.38 -8.04
C ASP A 337 2.46 -21.76 -7.13
N ARG A 338 2.73 -22.12 -5.88
CA ARG A 338 1.69 -22.38 -4.87
C ARG A 338 1.21 -21.13 -4.17
N VAL A 339 1.93 -20.02 -4.30
CA VAL A 339 1.51 -18.74 -3.74
C VAL A 339 0.50 -18.08 -4.70
N VAL A 340 -0.73 -17.93 -4.23
CA VAL A 340 -1.83 -17.32 -5.00
C VAL A 340 -2.19 -15.95 -4.44
N ASN A 341 -2.15 -15.79 -3.11
CA ASN A 341 -2.59 -14.58 -2.43
C ASN A 341 -1.53 -14.12 -1.42
N ALA A 342 -0.79 -13.08 -1.75
CA ALA A 342 0.12 -12.37 -0.83
C ALA A 342 0.39 -10.97 -1.37
N GLY A 343 0.68 -10.00 -0.50
CA GLY A 343 1.09 -8.66 -0.90
C GLY A 343 2.53 -8.65 -1.43
N SER A 344 3.47 -9.26 -0.69
CA SER A 344 4.86 -9.47 -1.09
C SER A 344 5.38 -10.81 -0.55
N VAL A 345 6.31 -11.45 -1.27
CA VAL A 345 6.83 -12.78 -0.93
C VAL A 345 8.35 -12.76 -0.80
N PHE A 346 8.85 -13.32 0.29
CA PHE A 346 10.27 -13.42 0.64
C PHE A 346 10.70 -14.88 0.59
N LEU A 347 11.70 -15.21 -0.21
CA LEU A 347 12.06 -16.57 -0.55
C LEU A 347 13.39 -17.00 0.09
N GLY A 348 13.34 -18.05 0.90
CA GLY A 348 14.50 -18.68 1.53
C GLY A 348 14.96 -17.95 2.79
N HIS A 349 16.04 -18.45 3.38
CA HIS A 349 16.48 -18.08 4.73
C HIS A 349 17.05 -16.67 4.87
N TYR A 350 17.50 -16.05 3.78
CA TYR A 350 18.14 -14.72 3.81
C TYR A 350 17.19 -13.59 3.40
N SER A 351 15.99 -13.91 2.97
CA SER A 351 14.99 -12.94 2.50
C SER A 351 14.04 -12.60 3.63
N CYS A 352 14.44 -11.67 4.50
CA CYS A 352 13.60 -11.18 5.59
C CYS A 352 12.68 -10.04 5.14
N GLU A 353 11.56 -9.83 5.85
CA GLU A 353 10.63 -8.72 5.66
C GLU A 353 11.36 -7.37 5.66
N SER A 354 12.25 -7.14 6.65
CA SER A 354 12.99 -5.89 6.77
C SER A 354 13.82 -5.53 5.54
N ALA A 355 14.31 -6.52 4.76
CA ALA A 355 15.01 -6.22 3.51
C ALA A 355 14.06 -5.58 2.48
N GLY A 356 12.81 -6.07 2.38
CA GLY A 356 11.78 -5.51 1.53
C GLY A 356 11.33 -4.13 1.98
N ASP A 357 11.15 -3.96 3.29
CA ASP A 357 10.68 -2.73 3.89
C ASP A 357 11.62 -1.54 3.70
N TYR A 358 12.92 -1.82 3.59
CA TYR A 358 13.90 -0.74 3.54
C TYR A 358 14.67 -0.64 2.23
N ALA A 359 15.20 -1.74 1.67
CA ALA A 359 16.28 -1.59 0.71
C ALA A 359 16.31 -2.55 -0.49
N SER A 360 15.54 -3.64 -0.52
CA SER A 360 15.61 -4.61 -1.63
C SER A 360 15.11 -4.04 -2.96
N GLY A 361 14.16 -3.09 -2.90
CA GLY A 361 13.65 -2.39 -4.09
C GLY A 361 12.16 -2.62 -4.36
N THR A 362 11.53 -3.64 -3.79
CA THR A 362 10.07 -3.82 -3.82
C THR A 362 9.37 -2.78 -2.96
N ASN A 363 8.03 -2.70 -3.04
CA ASN A 363 7.26 -1.72 -2.27
C ASN A 363 6.67 -2.37 -1.02
N HIS A 364 6.76 -1.69 0.12
CA HIS A 364 6.20 -2.16 1.38
C HIS A 364 4.77 -1.64 1.66
N THR A 365 4.23 -0.78 0.80
CA THR A 365 2.84 -0.36 0.93
C THR A 365 1.95 -1.41 0.28
N LEU A 366 1.49 -2.35 1.07
CA LEU A 366 0.88 -3.59 0.66
C LEU A 366 -0.56 -3.71 1.17
N PRO A 367 -1.41 -4.52 0.52
CA PRO A 367 -2.76 -4.79 1.02
C PRO A 367 -2.71 -5.69 2.26
N THR A 368 -3.36 -5.27 3.33
CA THR A 368 -3.54 -6.02 4.59
C THR A 368 -4.93 -6.62 4.68
N SER A 369 -5.25 -7.29 5.78
CA SER A 369 -6.62 -7.73 6.10
C SER A 369 -7.27 -8.63 5.03
N GLY A 370 -6.44 -9.43 4.33
CA GLY A 370 -6.90 -10.34 3.27
C GLY A 370 -7.18 -9.64 1.94
N TYR A 371 -6.97 -8.35 1.84
CA TYR A 371 -7.16 -7.62 0.57
C TYR A 371 -6.15 -8.02 -0.51
N ALA A 372 -5.07 -8.73 -0.18
CA ALA A 372 -4.16 -9.32 -1.16
C ALA A 372 -4.84 -10.30 -2.15
N LYS A 373 -6.07 -10.74 -1.88
CA LYS A 373 -6.93 -11.51 -2.81
C LYS A 373 -7.40 -10.68 -4.01
N ALA A 374 -7.41 -9.35 -3.91
CA ALA A 374 -8.00 -8.48 -4.94
C ALA A 374 -7.16 -7.22 -5.24
N TYR A 375 -6.27 -6.85 -4.36
CA TYR A 375 -5.42 -5.66 -4.51
C TYR A 375 -3.95 -6.04 -4.57
N SER A 376 -3.21 -5.36 -5.42
CA SER A 376 -1.74 -5.41 -5.44
C SER A 376 -1.15 -4.37 -4.50
N GLY A 377 0.07 -4.60 -4.04
CA GLY A 377 0.88 -3.57 -3.42
C GLY A 377 1.11 -2.37 -4.35
N VAL A 378 1.49 -1.25 -3.77
CA VAL A 378 1.81 -0.04 -4.54
C VAL A 378 2.93 -0.35 -5.54
N ASN A 379 2.70 0.03 -6.78
CA ASN A 379 3.61 -0.16 -7.91
C ASN A 379 3.53 1.04 -8.85
N LEU A 380 4.27 1.02 -9.96
CA LEU A 380 4.28 2.14 -10.89
C LEU A 380 2.89 2.42 -11.47
N ASP A 381 2.11 1.39 -11.79
CA ASP A 381 0.76 1.54 -12.34
C ASP A 381 -0.22 2.19 -11.36
N SER A 382 0.05 2.11 -10.05
CA SER A 382 -0.76 2.78 -9.03
C SER A 382 -0.81 4.31 -9.22
N PHE A 383 0.22 4.88 -9.84
CA PHE A 383 0.38 6.31 -10.15
C PHE A 383 0.00 6.69 -11.58
N CYS A 384 -0.52 5.73 -12.35
CA CYS A 384 -0.88 5.91 -13.75
C CYS A 384 -2.36 5.61 -14.01
N ARG A 385 -2.88 6.21 -15.08
CA ARG A 385 -4.18 5.86 -15.66
C ARG A 385 -3.95 5.29 -17.04
N LYS A 386 -4.74 4.29 -17.41
CA LYS A 386 -4.74 3.71 -18.74
C LYS A 386 -5.88 4.33 -19.53
N ILE A 387 -5.55 5.02 -20.62
CA ILE A 387 -6.52 5.63 -21.53
C ILE A 387 -6.53 4.82 -22.83
N THR A 388 -7.69 4.34 -23.23
CA THR A 388 -7.88 3.63 -24.48
C THR A 388 -8.20 4.61 -25.60
N PHE A 389 -7.68 4.33 -26.78
CA PHE A 389 -7.93 5.07 -28.01
C PHE A 389 -8.41 4.10 -29.07
N GLN A 390 -9.32 4.59 -29.93
CA GLN A 390 -9.86 3.83 -31.03
C GLN A 390 -9.85 4.73 -32.28
N HIS A 391 -9.38 4.17 -33.40
CA HIS A 391 -9.42 4.83 -34.69
C HIS A 391 -10.00 3.85 -35.72
N LEU A 392 -11.12 4.21 -36.32
CA LEU A 392 -11.78 3.47 -37.38
C LEU A 392 -11.61 4.19 -38.71
N THR A 393 -11.16 3.47 -39.72
CA THR A 393 -11.23 3.90 -41.12
C THR A 393 -12.58 3.57 -41.72
N PRO A 394 -12.88 4.05 -42.94
CA PRO A 394 -14.07 3.58 -43.71
C PRO A 394 -14.14 2.05 -43.77
N GLN A 395 -13.02 1.36 -44.02
CA GLN A 395 -12.97 -0.10 -43.99
C GLN A 395 -13.33 -0.66 -42.60
N GLY A 396 -12.91 0.02 -41.52
CA GLY A 396 -13.25 -0.36 -40.14
C GLY A 396 -14.77 -0.29 -39.90
N ILE A 397 -15.42 0.78 -40.38
CA ILE A 397 -16.87 0.91 -40.32
C ILE A 397 -17.54 -0.25 -41.08
N GLN A 398 -17.08 -0.58 -42.27
CA GLN A 398 -17.60 -1.71 -43.06
C GLN A 398 -17.40 -3.06 -42.36
N SER A 399 -16.27 -3.23 -41.69
CA SER A 399 -15.90 -4.47 -41.00
C SER A 399 -16.79 -4.79 -39.79
N ILE A 400 -17.16 -3.80 -38.97
CA ILE A 400 -17.86 -4.02 -37.70
C ILE A 400 -19.26 -3.38 -37.65
N GLY A 401 -19.62 -2.50 -38.59
CA GLY A 401 -20.82 -1.67 -38.50
C GLY A 401 -22.10 -2.48 -38.34
N ARG A 402 -22.27 -3.54 -39.14
CA ARG A 402 -23.47 -4.38 -39.03
C ARG A 402 -23.58 -5.07 -37.65
N ALA A 403 -22.48 -5.51 -37.08
CA ALA A 403 -22.50 -6.10 -35.76
C ALA A 403 -22.93 -5.07 -34.68
N VAL A 404 -22.45 -3.83 -34.78
CA VAL A 404 -22.83 -2.75 -33.86
C VAL A 404 -24.31 -2.44 -33.94
N GLU A 405 -24.85 -2.34 -35.17
CA GLU A 405 -26.29 -2.10 -35.38
C GLU A 405 -27.16 -3.19 -34.74
N VAL A 406 -26.84 -4.46 -35.00
CA VAL A 406 -27.62 -5.61 -34.48
C VAL A 406 -27.56 -5.68 -32.96
N MET A 407 -26.39 -5.44 -32.37
CA MET A 407 -26.23 -5.45 -30.91
C MET A 407 -26.99 -4.27 -30.27
N ALA A 408 -26.84 -3.07 -30.79
CA ALA A 408 -27.57 -1.90 -30.29
C ALA A 408 -29.08 -2.05 -30.39
N GLU A 409 -29.58 -2.64 -31.49
CA GLU A 409 -31.01 -2.95 -31.66
C GLU A 409 -31.49 -3.96 -30.60
N ALA A 410 -30.72 -5.03 -30.35
CA ALA A 410 -31.06 -6.04 -29.34
C ALA A 410 -31.08 -5.46 -27.90
N GLU A 411 -30.27 -4.45 -27.63
CA GLU A 411 -30.25 -3.70 -26.35
C GLU A 411 -31.31 -2.58 -26.32
N SER A 412 -32.09 -2.37 -27.39
CA SER A 412 -33.05 -1.27 -27.51
C SER A 412 -32.40 0.12 -27.41
N LEU A 413 -31.17 0.26 -27.90
CA LEU A 413 -30.39 1.50 -27.91
C LEU A 413 -30.39 2.13 -29.32
N ASP A 414 -31.54 2.63 -29.77
CA ASP A 414 -31.73 3.15 -31.13
C ASP A 414 -30.78 4.29 -31.51
N ALA A 415 -30.44 5.16 -30.59
CA ALA A 415 -29.48 6.24 -30.85
C ALA A 415 -28.06 5.70 -31.11
N HIS A 416 -27.63 4.63 -30.41
CA HIS A 416 -26.35 3.95 -30.65
C HIS A 416 -26.34 3.27 -32.02
N ARG A 417 -27.44 2.56 -32.38
CA ARG A 417 -27.63 1.97 -33.70
C ARG A 417 -27.52 3.04 -34.78
N ASN A 418 -28.30 4.13 -34.66
CA ASN A 418 -28.34 5.19 -35.65
C ASN A 418 -26.98 5.88 -35.87
N ALA A 419 -26.16 6.03 -34.78
CA ALA A 419 -24.82 6.58 -34.90
C ALA A 419 -23.92 5.75 -35.83
N MET A 420 -24.10 4.44 -35.91
CA MET A 420 -23.36 3.57 -36.83
C MET A 420 -24.04 3.56 -38.22
N THR A 421 -25.36 3.47 -38.27
CA THR A 421 -26.14 3.42 -39.50
C THR A 421 -25.84 4.61 -40.42
N LEU A 422 -25.82 5.84 -39.90
CA LEU A 422 -25.50 7.04 -40.69
C LEU A 422 -24.10 6.94 -41.33
N ARG A 423 -23.10 6.49 -40.59
CA ARG A 423 -21.75 6.33 -41.12
C ARG A 423 -21.63 5.25 -42.18
N MET A 424 -22.45 4.18 -42.06
CA MET A 424 -22.49 3.12 -43.06
C MET A 424 -23.22 3.57 -44.34
N GLN A 425 -24.25 4.42 -44.21
CA GLN A 425 -24.97 5.00 -45.35
C GLN A 425 -24.11 5.93 -46.17
N ASP A 426 -23.38 6.84 -45.48
CA ASP A 426 -22.47 7.77 -46.17
C ASP A 426 -21.38 7.05 -46.98
N LEU A 427 -20.93 5.87 -46.53
CA LEU A 427 -19.92 5.05 -47.25
C LEU A 427 -20.52 4.27 -48.46
N GLN A 428 -21.86 4.26 -48.64
CA GLN A 428 -22.49 3.65 -49.79
C GLN A 428 -22.81 4.68 -50.89
N GLU A 429 -22.81 5.96 -50.54
CA GLU A 429 -23.08 7.07 -51.44
C GLU A 429 -21.81 7.60 -52.14
N ASP A 430 -20.60 7.30 -51.60
CA ASP A 430 -19.30 7.61 -52.21
C ASP A 430 -18.78 6.40 -53.06
#